data_07b3395203c982025582bf6a53931020
#
_entry.id   07b3395203c982025582bf6a53931020
#
_cell.length_a   1.000
_cell.length_b   1.000
_cell.length_c   1.000
_cell.angle_alpha   90.00
_cell.angle_beta   90.00
_cell.angle_gamma   90.00
#
_symmetry.space_group_name_H-M   'P 1'
#
loop_
_entity.id
_entity.type
_entity.pdbx_description
1 polymer ?
#
loop_
_entity_poly.entity_id
_entity_poly.type
_entity_poly.pdbx_seq_one_letter_code
_entity_poly.pdbx_strand_id
1 'polypeptide(L)'
;MENLKENHKTSPKETDILDARLQRRAFLQYTGAGAAVVALVAAGCKKDRSPSMSFGTTLDFKDDFGVLNYAYALEQLEAAFYIKVASNPPASFTAAQKNYFQDVQFHEIAHREFFKKVLGTAAIGSLEVDFSSINFTDGASVLAAAKTFEDLGVAAYNGAGVRLRTDAYLVAAGQIVSVEARHAAWVRD
;
A
#
# COMPACT_ATOMS: atom_id res chain seq x y z
N MET A 1 49.12 -39.76 -8.94
CA MET A 1 48.07 -39.51 -9.95
C MET A 1 46.78 -39.30 -9.18
N GLU A 2 46.50 -38.06 -8.86
CA GLU A 2 45.31 -37.67 -8.04
C GLU A 2 44.33 -36.99 -8.96
N ASN A 3 43.11 -37.56 -9.05
CA ASN A 3 42.03 -37.10 -9.89
C ASN A 3 41.38 -35.88 -9.26
N LEU A 4 41.56 -34.68 -9.82
CA LEU A 4 40.80 -33.50 -9.56
C LEU A 4 39.42 -33.65 -10.19
N LYS A 5 38.38 -33.83 -9.36
CA LYS A 5 36.96 -33.73 -9.76
C LYS A 5 36.60 -32.26 -9.92
N GLU A 6 36.42 -31.83 -11.16
CA GLU A 6 35.80 -30.55 -11.49
C GLU A 6 34.35 -30.47 -10.96
N ASN A 7 34.13 -29.49 -10.10
CA ASN A 7 32.83 -29.20 -9.56
C ASN A 7 32.06 -28.29 -10.54
N HIS A 8 31.31 -28.90 -11.44
CA HIS A 8 30.45 -28.21 -12.39
C HIS A 8 29.30 -27.54 -11.63
N LYS A 9 29.39 -26.22 -11.35
CA LYS A 9 28.27 -25.41 -10.92
C LYS A 9 27.26 -25.36 -12.06
N THR A 10 26.20 -26.14 -11.96
CA THR A 10 25.05 -26.05 -12.85
C THR A 10 24.37 -24.70 -12.73
N SER A 11 24.29 -24.00 -13.85
CA SER A 11 23.45 -22.80 -14.04
C SER A 11 22.00 -23.09 -13.63
N PRO A 12 21.24 -22.13 -13.03
CA PRO A 12 19.83 -22.33 -12.71
C PRO A 12 19.05 -22.73 -13.96
N LYS A 13 18.31 -23.82 -13.86
CA LYS A 13 17.52 -24.34 -14.99
C LYS A 13 16.40 -23.35 -15.36
N GLU A 14 16.14 -23.25 -16.63
CA GLU A 14 15.09 -22.40 -17.25
C GLU A 14 13.68 -22.59 -16.61
N THR A 15 13.46 -23.70 -15.93
CA THR A 15 12.26 -24.00 -15.13
C THR A 15 12.06 -23.07 -13.95
N ASP A 16 13.13 -22.55 -13.32
CA ASP A 16 13.03 -21.66 -12.16
C ASP A 16 12.50 -20.26 -12.55
N ILE A 17 12.75 -19.86 -13.81
CA ILE A 17 12.23 -18.58 -14.34
C ILE A 17 10.73 -18.67 -14.65
N LEU A 18 10.25 -19.85 -15.04
CA LEU A 18 8.81 -20.09 -15.31
C LEU A 18 8.01 -20.18 -14.02
N ASP A 19 8.57 -20.76 -12.95
CA ASP A 19 7.96 -20.77 -11.62
C ASP A 19 7.87 -19.38 -11.01
N ALA A 20 8.87 -18.52 -11.20
CA ALA A 20 8.81 -17.13 -10.82
C ALA A 20 7.69 -16.35 -11.56
N ARG A 21 7.40 -16.71 -12.82
CA ARG A 21 6.27 -16.13 -13.57
C ARG A 21 4.90 -16.59 -13.06
N LEU A 22 4.80 -17.84 -12.59
CA LEU A 22 3.56 -18.38 -12.00
C LEU A 22 3.27 -17.73 -10.64
N GLN A 23 4.28 -17.47 -9.83
CA GLN A 23 4.14 -16.74 -8.58
C GLN A 23 3.66 -15.29 -8.81
N ARG A 24 4.11 -14.62 -9.88
CA ARG A 24 3.61 -13.29 -10.27
C ARG A 24 2.13 -13.30 -10.67
N ARG A 25 1.66 -14.36 -11.33
CA ARG A 25 0.24 -14.50 -11.67
C ARG A 25 -0.63 -14.78 -10.45
N ALA A 26 -0.16 -15.61 -9.52
CA ALA A 26 -0.82 -15.83 -8.24
C ALA A 26 -0.87 -14.52 -7.42
N PHE A 27 0.20 -13.76 -7.38
CA PHE A 27 0.26 -12.44 -6.75
C PHE A 27 -0.78 -11.48 -7.35
N LEU A 28 -0.93 -11.42 -8.68
CA LEU A 28 -1.94 -10.57 -9.34
C LEU A 28 -3.39 -11.02 -9.05
N GLN A 29 -3.62 -12.29 -8.75
CA GLN A 29 -4.93 -12.79 -8.31
C GLN A 29 -5.26 -12.34 -6.88
N TYR A 30 -4.27 -12.26 -6.01
CA TYR A 30 -4.43 -11.72 -4.63
C TYR A 30 -4.61 -10.20 -4.60
N THR A 31 -4.03 -9.43 -5.54
CA THR A 31 -4.24 -7.98 -5.65
C THR A 31 -5.66 -7.64 -6.11
N GLY A 32 -6.32 -8.51 -6.89
CA GLY A 32 -7.75 -8.38 -7.22
C GLY A 32 -8.66 -8.50 -5.98
N ALA A 33 -8.27 -9.32 -5.00
CA ALA A 33 -8.98 -9.42 -3.72
C ALA A 33 -8.73 -8.21 -2.81
N GLY A 34 -7.53 -7.60 -2.86
CA GLY A 34 -7.21 -6.38 -2.11
C GLY A 34 -8.02 -5.16 -2.56
N ALA A 35 -8.26 -5.01 -3.86
CA ALA A 35 -9.14 -3.96 -4.38
C ALA A 35 -10.59 -4.09 -3.88
N ALA A 36 -11.05 -5.33 -3.62
CA ALA A 36 -12.36 -5.58 -3.02
C ALA A 36 -12.42 -5.15 -1.55
N VAL A 37 -11.31 -5.24 -0.80
CA VAL A 37 -11.23 -4.83 0.61
C VAL A 37 -11.30 -3.30 0.73
N VAL A 38 -10.63 -2.55 -0.14
CA VAL A 38 -10.74 -1.07 -0.17
C VAL A 38 -12.17 -0.65 -0.52
N ALA A 39 -12.83 -1.34 -1.45
CA ALA A 39 -14.23 -1.08 -1.79
C ALA A 39 -15.19 -1.42 -0.63
N LEU A 40 -14.88 -2.46 0.18
CA LEU A 40 -15.69 -2.86 1.34
C LEU A 40 -15.53 -1.89 2.52
N VAL A 41 -14.34 -1.33 2.73
CA VAL A 41 -14.09 -0.30 3.76
C VAL A 41 -14.80 1.00 3.39
N ALA A 42 -14.83 1.37 2.11
CA ALA A 42 -15.58 2.52 1.61
C ALA A 42 -17.10 2.31 1.60
N ALA A 43 -17.58 1.06 1.53
CA ALA A 43 -19.00 0.71 1.52
C ALA A 43 -19.61 0.46 2.92
N GLY A 44 -18.76 0.37 3.97
CA GLY A 44 -19.16 0.00 5.34
C GLY A 44 -19.93 1.07 6.11
N CYS A 45 -20.06 2.29 5.62
CA CYS A 45 -20.78 3.37 6.28
C CYS A 45 -22.21 3.51 5.76
N LYS A 46 -23.09 2.53 6.05
CA LYS A 46 -24.53 2.73 6.01
C LYS A 46 -25.07 2.83 7.43
N LYS A 47 -25.11 4.04 7.97
CA LYS A 47 -26.03 4.40 9.03
C LYS A 47 -26.90 5.53 8.53
N ASP A 48 -28.18 5.20 8.35
CA ASP A 48 -29.35 6.07 8.14
C ASP A 48 -29.07 7.56 7.90
N ARG A 49 -28.87 7.93 6.64
CA ARG A 49 -29.12 9.28 6.16
C ARG A 49 -30.02 9.17 4.94
N SER A 50 -31.06 10.02 4.92
CA SER A 50 -31.94 10.26 3.77
C SER A 50 -31.17 10.32 2.47
N PRO A 51 -31.74 9.93 1.32
CA PRO A 51 -31.01 9.78 0.08
C PRO A 51 -30.57 11.15 -0.48
N SER A 52 -29.49 11.70 0.04
CA SER A 52 -28.63 12.54 -0.77
C SER A 52 -27.85 11.56 -1.64
N MET A 53 -27.99 11.64 -2.95
CA MET A 53 -27.22 10.84 -3.87
C MET A 53 -25.74 11.17 -3.65
N SER A 54 -25.09 10.42 -2.76
CA SER A 54 -23.65 10.37 -2.68
C SER A 54 -23.19 9.60 -3.91
N PHE A 55 -22.79 10.34 -4.93
CA PHE A 55 -22.04 9.75 -6.03
C PHE A 55 -20.70 9.28 -5.44
N GLY A 56 -20.61 8.00 -5.11
CA GLY A 56 -19.36 7.40 -4.72
C GLY A 56 -18.34 7.64 -5.83
N THR A 57 -17.13 8.04 -5.47
CA THR A 57 -16.03 8.19 -6.44
C THR A 57 -15.72 6.82 -7.01
N THR A 58 -15.95 6.63 -8.30
CA THR A 58 -15.55 5.42 -9.02
C THR A 58 -14.12 5.58 -9.47
N LEU A 59 -13.24 4.73 -8.97
CA LEU A 59 -11.87 4.63 -9.48
C LEU A 59 -11.90 3.74 -10.73
N ASP A 60 -11.41 4.27 -11.85
CA ASP A 60 -11.20 3.49 -13.06
C ASP A 60 -9.72 3.52 -13.46
N PHE A 61 -9.29 2.49 -14.16
CA PHE A 61 -7.89 2.31 -14.55
C PHE A 61 -7.70 2.48 -16.06
N LYS A 62 -8.49 3.37 -16.69
CA LYS A 62 -8.44 3.59 -18.14
C LYS A 62 -7.19 4.36 -18.54
N ASP A 63 -6.73 5.24 -17.69
CA ASP A 63 -5.57 6.10 -17.91
C ASP A 63 -4.71 6.23 -16.64
N ASP A 64 -3.63 7.00 -16.75
CA ASP A 64 -2.71 7.23 -15.65
C ASP A 64 -3.37 7.94 -14.47
N PHE A 65 -4.32 8.86 -14.73
CA PHE A 65 -5.02 9.58 -13.64
C PHE A 65 -5.88 8.65 -12.80
N GLY A 66 -6.49 7.62 -13.40
CA GLY A 66 -7.20 6.58 -12.65
C GLY A 66 -6.27 5.79 -11.73
N VAL A 67 -5.08 5.42 -12.21
CA VAL A 67 -4.05 4.74 -11.42
C VAL A 67 -3.51 5.63 -10.30
N LEU A 68 -3.22 6.90 -10.61
CA LEU A 68 -2.73 7.87 -9.62
C LEU A 68 -3.79 8.19 -8.55
N ASN A 69 -5.07 8.26 -8.90
CA ASN A 69 -6.15 8.43 -7.93
C ASN A 69 -6.31 7.20 -7.03
N TYR A 70 -6.06 6.00 -7.55
CA TYR A 70 -6.04 4.79 -6.72
C TYR A 70 -4.91 4.85 -5.69
N ALA A 71 -3.69 5.21 -6.11
CA ALA A 71 -2.58 5.44 -5.19
C ALA A 71 -2.94 6.54 -4.18
N TYR A 72 -3.48 7.67 -4.65
CA TYR A 72 -3.90 8.78 -3.77
C TYR A 72 -4.92 8.36 -2.72
N ALA A 73 -5.84 7.46 -3.05
CA ALA A 73 -6.79 6.92 -2.07
C ALA A 73 -6.10 6.12 -0.96
N LEU A 74 -5.10 5.31 -1.32
CA LEU A 74 -4.30 4.54 -0.35
C LEU A 74 -3.48 5.46 0.54
N GLU A 75 -2.80 6.45 -0.03
CA GLU A 75 -2.02 7.43 0.75
C GLU A 75 -2.89 8.27 1.69
N GLN A 76 -4.14 8.55 1.33
CA GLN A 76 -5.08 9.20 2.25
C GLN A 76 -5.41 8.30 3.45
N LEU A 77 -5.59 7.00 3.22
CA LEU A 77 -5.84 6.01 4.26
C LEU A 77 -4.63 5.89 5.20
N GLU A 78 -3.45 5.68 4.63
CA GLU A 78 -2.21 5.48 5.38
C GLU A 78 -1.82 6.74 6.15
N ALA A 79 -1.83 7.91 5.52
CA ALA A 79 -1.59 9.17 6.22
C ALA A 79 -2.56 9.39 7.39
N ALA A 80 -3.85 9.12 7.23
CA ALA A 80 -4.83 9.26 8.30
C ALA A 80 -4.55 8.29 9.45
N PHE A 81 -4.17 7.05 9.14
CA PHE A 81 -3.82 6.03 10.13
C PHE A 81 -2.57 6.43 10.93
N TYR A 82 -1.48 6.73 10.24
CA TYR A 82 -0.21 7.07 10.90
C TYR A 82 -0.29 8.37 11.71
N ILE A 83 -0.98 9.41 11.22
CA ILE A 83 -1.26 10.63 11.99
C ILE A 83 -2.01 10.28 13.29
N LYS A 84 -3.02 9.42 13.22
CA LYS A 84 -3.80 9.04 14.39
C LYS A 84 -2.97 8.28 15.42
N VAL A 85 -2.13 7.34 14.99
CA VAL A 85 -1.23 6.59 15.89
C VAL A 85 -0.15 7.50 16.48
N ALA A 86 0.51 8.32 15.66
CA ALA A 86 1.58 9.21 16.12
C ALA A 86 1.09 10.27 17.12
N SER A 87 -0.16 10.75 16.96
CA SER A 87 -0.75 11.74 17.89
C SER A 87 -1.11 11.14 19.25
N ASN A 88 -1.41 9.84 19.32
CA ASN A 88 -1.75 9.15 20.57
C ASN A 88 -1.30 7.68 20.52
N PRO A 89 0.02 7.42 20.58
CA PRO A 89 0.54 6.06 20.45
C PRO A 89 0.14 5.18 21.64
N PRO A 90 -0.11 3.88 21.42
CA PRO A 90 -0.36 2.92 22.49
C PRO A 90 0.67 3.02 23.62
N ALA A 91 0.20 2.92 24.86
CA ALA A 91 1.08 3.00 26.03
C ALA A 91 2.12 1.85 26.05
N SER A 92 1.80 0.70 25.45
CA SER A 92 2.68 -0.45 25.32
C SER A 92 3.81 -0.28 24.30
N PHE A 93 3.77 0.76 23.45
CA PHE A 93 4.81 0.96 22.45
C PHE A 93 6.15 1.35 23.09
N THR A 94 7.20 0.69 22.62
CA THR A 94 8.59 1.09 22.90
C THR A 94 8.91 2.45 22.31
N ALA A 95 10.01 3.06 22.74
CA ALA A 95 10.48 4.31 22.14
C ALA A 95 10.77 4.17 20.65
N ALA A 96 11.33 3.02 20.22
CA ALA A 96 11.60 2.74 18.81
C ALA A 96 10.31 2.69 17.99
N GLN A 97 9.27 2.03 18.50
CA GLN A 97 7.96 1.98 17.83
C GLN A 97 7.33 3.37 17.73
N LYS A 98 7.35 4.16 18.81
CA LYS A 98 6.82 5.54 18.76
C LYS A 98 7.53 6.40 17.73
N ASN A 99 8.86 6.34 17.69
CA ASN A 99 9.65 7.06 16.69
C ASN A 99 9.32 6.61 15.28
N TYR A 100 9.21 5.30 15.03
CA TYR A 100 8.81 4.75 13.73
C TYR A 100 7.48 5.35 13.26
N PHE A 101 6.43 5.25 14.06
CA PHE A 101 5.12 5.80 13.67
C PHE A 101 5.15 7.32 13.47
N GLN A 102 6.01 8.01 14.22
CA GLN A 102 6.22 9.45 14.05
C GLN A 102 6.93 9.79 12.74
N ASP A 103 7.92 9.02 12.34
CA ASP A 103 8.66 9.25 11.10
C ASP A 103 7.81 8.87 9.88
N VAL A 104 7.15 7.70 9.92
CA VAL A 104 6.35 7.22 8.80
C VAL A 104 5.16 8.14 8.52
N GLN A 105 4.52 8.74 9.53
CA GLN A 105 3.44 9.70 9.26
C GLN A 105 3.86 10.83 8.32
N PHE A 106 5.11 11.28 8.38
CA PHE A 106 5.61 12.33 7.49
C PHE A 106 5.85 11.82 6.08
N HIS A 107 6.23 10.56 5.92
CA HIS A 107 6.35 9.94 4.61
C HIS A 107 4.97 9.83 3.94
N GLU A 108 3.97 9.31 4.66
CA GLU A 108 2.61 9.16 4.12
C GLU A 108 1.94 10.51 3.81
N ILE A 109 2.18 11.52 4.65
CA ILE A 109 1.75 12.89 4.35
C ILE A 109 2.42 13.39 3.07
N ALA A 110 3.72 13.17 2.91
CA ALA A 110 4.46 13.61 1.72
C ALA A 110 3.96 12.89 0.45
N HIS A 111 3.74 11.58 0.50
CA HIS A 111 3.17 10.79 -0.59
C HIS A 111 1.78 11.30 -0.97
N ARG A 112 0.90 11.44 0.00
CA ARG A 112 -0.45 11.99 -0.20
C ARG A 112 -0.43 13.37 -0.87
N GLU A 113 0.36 14.30 -0.37
CA GLU A 113 0.44 15.65 -0.93
C GLU A 113 1.10 15.66 -2.33
N PHE A 114 2.04 14.75 -2.57
CA PHE A 114 2.60 14.54 -3.90
C PHE A 114 1.51 14.16 -4.92
N PHE A 115 0.72 13.13 -4.63
CA PHE A 115 -0.37 12.72 -5.54
C PHE A 115 -1.41 13.80 -5.71
N LYS A 116 -1.81 14.46 -4.63
CA LYS A 116 -2.74 15.60 -4.69
C LYS A 116 -2.24 16.69 -5.63
N LYS A 117 -0.95 17.02 -5.55
CA LYS A 117 -0.34 18.04 -6.41
C LYS A 117 -0.26 17.60 -7.88
N VAL A 118 0.14 16.36 -8.13
CA VAL A 118 0.25 15.82 -9.49
C VAL A 118 -1.11 15.72 -10.17
N LEU A 119 -2.13 15.28 -9.45
CA LEU A 119 -3.49 15.15 -9.95
C LEU A 119 -4.19 16.50 -10.14
N GLY A 120 -3.88 17.50 -9.33
CA GLY A 120 -4.51 18.82 -9.40
C GLY A 120 -6.04 18.73 -9.32
N THR A 121 -6.72 19.25 -10.33
CA THR A 121 -8.20 19.23 -10.42
C THR A 121 -8.78 17.84 -10.74
N ALA A 122 -7.94 16.90 -11.18
CA ALA A 122 -8.35 15.51 -11.43
C ALA A 122 -8.28 14.63 -10.15
N ALA A 123 -7.80 15.18 -9.04
CA ALA A 123 -7.76 14.46 -7.77
C ALA A 123 -9.17 14.14 -7.28
N ILE A 124 -9.34 12.91 -6.77
CA ILE A 124 -10.54 12.57 -5.98
C ILE A 124 -10.61 13.47 -4.73
N GLY A 125 -11.80 13.66 -4.19
CA GLY A 125 -11.99 14.40 -2.94
C GLY A 125 -11.29 13.72 -1.75
N SER A 126 -11.27 14.43 -0.63
CA SER A 126 -10.81 13.86 0.63
C SER A 126 -11.73 12.70 1.04
N LEU A 127 -11.11 11.58 1.45
CA LEU A 127 -11.81 10.41 1.92
C LEU A 127 -12.04 10.50 3.44
N GLU A 128 -13.24 10.13 3.87
CA GLU A 128 -13.49 9.83 5.28
C GLU A 128 -13.12 8.36 5.52
N VAL A 129 -12.20 8.14 6.46
CA VAL A 129 -11.71 6.80 6.77
C VAL A 129 -12.33 6.31 8.07
N ASP A 130 -12.90 5.11 8.05
CA ASP A 130 -13.43 4.44 9.24
C ASP A 130 -12.40 3.44 9.79
N PHE A 131 -11.90 3.73 10.97
CA PHE A 131 -10.98 2.87 11.72
C PHE A 131 -11.67 2.20 12.93
N SER A 132 -12.99 2.08 12.94
CA SER A 132 -13.76 1.51 14.07
C SER A 132 -13.37 0.07 14.40
N SER A 133 -12.81 -0.67 13.44
CA SER A 133 -12.31 -2.04 13.63
C SER A 133 -10.93 -2.11 14.31
N ILE A 134 -10.23 -0.98 14.48
CA ILE A 134 -8.88 -0.94 15.03
C ILE A 134 -8.93 -0.44 16.47
N ASN A 135 -8.41 -1.24 17.41
CA ASN A 135 -8.22 -0.78 18.78
C ASN A 135 -6.90 -0.01 18.91
N PHE A 136 -6.97 1.33 18.87
CA PHE A 136 -5.79 2.19 18.96
C PHE A 136 -5.14 2.24 20.35
N THR A 137 -5.72 1.65 21.38
CA THR A 137 -5.09 1.54 22.70
C THR A 137 -4.26 0.26 22.84
N ASP A 138 -4.45 -0.70 21.94
CA ASP A 138 -3.73 -1.97 21.89
C ASP A 138 -2.63 -1.94 20.83
N GLY A 139 -1.37 -2.03 21.27
CA GLY A 139 -0.21 -2.02 20.37
C GLY A 139 -0.22 -3.15 19.36
N ALA A 140 -0.70 -4.34 19.73
CA ALA A 140 -0.78 -5.48 18.81
C ALA A 140 -1.80 -5.22 17.71
N SER A 141 -2.96 -4.64 18.04
CA SER A 141 -3.99 -4.25 17.07
C SER A 141 -3.45 -3.20 16.08
N VAL A 142 -2.72 -2.19 16.58
CA VAL A 142 -2.12 -1.13 15.75
C VAL A 142 -1.05 -1.69 14.82
N LEU A 143 -0.14 -2.55 15.31
CA LEU A 143 0.89 -3.17 14.48
C LEU A 143 0.31 -4.09 13.40
N ALA A 144 -0.74 -4.86 13.74
CA ALA A 144 -1.43 -5.70 12.76
C ALA A 144 -2.10 -4.87 11.65
N ALA A 145 -2.71 -3.72 12.01
CA ALA A 145 -3.28 -2.80 11.04
C ALA A 145 -2.20 -2.15 10.17
N ALA A 146 -1.11 -1.65 10.77
CA ALA A 146 0.03 -1.10 10.04
C ALA A 146 0.58 -2.11 9.03
N LYS A 147 0.86 -3.35 9.45
CA LYS A 147 1.30 -4.41 8.57
C LYS A 147 0.33 -4.64 7.39
N THR A 148 -0.96 -4.63 7.66
CA THR A 148 -1.98 -4.83 6.61
C THR A 148 -1.96 -3.69 5.60
N PHE A 149 -1.83 -2.44 6.05
CA PHE A 149 -1.82 -1.28 5.16
C PHE A 149 -0.55 -1.23 4.32
N GLU A 150 0.61 -1.39 4.94
CA GLU A 150 1.88 -1.41 4.22
C GLU A 150 1.96 -2.54 3.18
N ASP A 151 1.52 -3.75 3.54
CA ASP A 151 1.47 -4.87 2.59
C ASP A 151 0.52 -4.57 1.43
N LEU A 152 -0.61 -3.92 1.72
CA LEU A 152 -1.55 -3.48 0.69
C LEU A 152 -0.95 -2.40 -0.20
N GLY A 153 -0.27 -1.40 0.36
CA GLY A 153 0.43 -0.35 -0.37
C GLY A 153 1.44 -0.93 -1.35
N VAL A 154 2.36 -1.77 -0.85
CA VAL A 154 3.36 -2.46 -1.70
C VAL A 154 2.68 -3.27 -2.82
N ALA A 155 1.65 -4.05 -2.50
CA ALA A 155 0.93 -4.85 -3.47
C ALA A 155 0.22 -4.00 -4.52
N ALA A 156 -0.41 -2.91 -4.10
CA ALA A 156 -1.15 -1.98 -4.95
C ALA A 156 -0.23 -1.26 -5.94
N TYR A 157 0.90 -0.71 -5.47
CA TYR A 157 1.88 -0.06 -6.34
C TYR A 157 2.44 -1.03 -7.38
N ASN A 158 2.83 -2.23 -6.98
CA ASN A 158 3.34 -3.24 -7.90
C ASN A 158 2.28 -3.73 -8.89
N GLY A 159 1.03 -3.87 -8.45
CA GLY A 159 -0.07 -4.34 -9.28
C GLY A 159 -0.59 -3.29 -10.26
N ALA A 160 -0.72 -2.04 -9.82
CA ALA A 160 -1.24 -0.94 -10.63
C ALA A 160 -0.16 -0.26 -11.48
N GLY A 161 1.11 -0.24 -11.04
CA GLY A 161 2.22 0.42 -11.71
C GLY A 161 2.42 -0.04 -13.16
N VAL A 162 2.14 -1.31 -13.47
CA VAL A 162 2.21 -1.85 -14.84
C VAL A 162 1.22 -1.22 -15.81
N ARG A 163 0.24 -0.46 -15.31
CA ARG A 163 -0.77 0.23 -16.10
C ARG A 163 -0.39 1.66 -16.44
N LEU A 164 0.61 2.22 -15.75
CA LEU A 164 1.13 3.56 -16.03
C LEU A 164 1.80 3.59 -17.39
N ARG A 165 1.45 4.60 -18.17
CA ARG A 165 1.96 4.82 -19.54
C ARG A 165 2.98 5.96 -19.60
N THR A 166 2.95 6.87 -18.64
CA THR A 166 3.88 7.99 -18.55
C THR A 166 5.06 7.59 -17.69
N ASP A 167 6.27 7.57 -18.28
CA ASP A 167 7.50 7.14 -17.62
C ASP A 167 7.77 7.90 -16.30
N ALA A 168 7.50 9.20 -16.27
CA ALA A 168 7.69 10.02 -15.07
C ALA A 168 6.82 9.54 -13.90
N TYR A 169 5.59 9.11 -14.17
CA TYR A 169 4.70 8.56 -13.13
C TYR A 169 5.15 7.17 -12.70
N LEU A 170 5.61 6.35 -13.64
CA LEU A 170 6.16 5.04 -13.32
C LEU A 170 7.40 5.15 -12.44
N VAL A 171 8.31 6.08 -12.74
CA VAL A 171 9.51 6.34 -11.92
C VAL A 171 9.11 6.81 -10.53
N ALA A 172 8.18 7.76 -10.41
CA ALA A 172 7.70 8.25 -9.11
C ALA A 172 7.05 7.12 -8.28
N ALA A 173 6.19 6.31 -8.90
CA ALA A 173 5.57 5.15 -8.24
C ALA A 173 6.64 4.13 -7.78
N GLY A 174 7.69 3.90 -8.58
CA GLY A 174 8.82 3.06 -8.23
C GLY A 174 9.62 3.56 -7.02
N GLN A 175 9.79 4.88 -6.92
CA GLN A 175 10.44 5.53 -5.76
C GLN A 175 9.59 5.36 -4.50
N ILE A 176 8.29 5.63 -4.59
CA ILE A 176 7.37 5.50 -3.45
C ILE A 176 7.30 4.05 -2.99
N VAL A 177 7.04 3.06 -3.87
CA VAL A 177 6.95 1.66 -3.47
C VAL A 177 8.22 1.13 -2.82
N SER A 178 9.38 1.70 -3.12
CA SER A 178 10.63 1.36 -2.45
C SER A 178 10.67 1.83 -0.99
N VAL A 179 9.95 2.91 -0.66
CA VAL A 179 9.75 3.40 0.71
C VAL A 179 8.74 2.54 1.43
N GLU A 180 7.58 2.27 0.81
CA GLU A 180 6.53 1.38 1.33
C GLU A 180 7.09 -0.01 1.71
N ALA A 181 7.95 -0.58 0.85
CA ALA A 181 8.57 -1.86 1.13
C ALA A 181 9.47 -1.84 2.39
N ARG A 182 10.08 -0.69 2.71
CA ARG A 182 10.84 -0.51 3.96
C ARG A 182 9.93 -0.38 5.18
N HIS A 183 8.82 0.36 5.05
CA HIS A 183 7.79 0.42 6.09
C HIS A 183 7.22 -0.97 6.37
N ALA A 184 6.82 -1.68 5.32
CA ALA A 184 6.32 -3.05 5.42
C ALA A 184 7.33 -4.02 6.05
N ALA A 185 8.62 -3.90 5.76
CA ALA A 185 9.66 -4.72 6.37
C ALA A 185 9.75 -4.46 7.88
N TRP A 186 9.76 -3.19 8.29
CA TRP A 186 9.89 -2.82 9.68
C TRP A 186 8.73 -3.32 10.56
N VAL A 187 7.48 -3.20 10.09
CA VAL A 187 6.31 -3.66 10.87
C VAL A 187 6.17 -5.18 10.94
N ARG A 188 7.01 -5.93 10.22
CA ARG A 188 7.06 -7.40 10.27
C ARG A 188 8.06 -7.94 11.28
N ASP A 189 9.09 -7.15 11.63
CA ASP A 189 10.12 -7.49 12.60
C ASP A 189 9.63 -7.24 14.04
#